data_28b0df0dfec53f2a93d63ddc4de9421c
#
_entry.id   28b0df0dfec53f2a93d63ddc4de9421c
#
_cell.length_a   1.000
_cell.length_b   1.000
_cell.length_c   1.000
_cell.angle_alpha   90.00
_cell.angle_beta   90.00
_cell.angle_gamma   90.00
#
_symmetry.space_group_name_H-M   'P 1'
#
loop_
_entity.id
_entity.type
_entity.pdbx_description
1 polymer ?
#
loop_
_entity_poly.entity_id
_entity_poly.type
_entity_poly.pdbx_seq_one_letter_code
_entity_poly.pdbx_strand_id
1 'polypeptide(L)'
;VQRIEVSTGKVETILHGMDRCDGIRTTQWGTVLATEEAGASGGAYEIINPLTTSGHWIADRGGQGDEADIRDGIDSAVDSETIVKRTALVSQSWEGLEVLDNGVVIGGDELRAGNGPAGFDSDGGAIFRFVPSTLYDCGERTRPGQLCPNTISDLDESPFVSGKNYALATACTGNDDVGQGCEFGEGKWVEVGAATARADANDNGATGYCRPEDLHIDRESPRFNGGDGISWCWTNTCAGGEGEVLCVTESDATVDAQGEVYDSNFDKMLLANAGGSEAQS
;
A
#
# COMPACT_ATOMS: atom_id res chain seq x y z
N VAL A 1 6.50 -15.24 -5.23
CA VAL A 1 5.88 -15.52 -3.90
C VAL A 1 6.04 -16.98 -3.57
N GLN A 2 6.40 -17.28 -2.33
CA GLN A 2 6.60 -18.65 -1.84
C GLN A 2 5.82 -18.89 -0.56
N ARG A 3 5.40 -20.13 -0.37
CA ARG A 3 4.80 -20.65 0.87
C ARG A 3 5.76 -21.65 1.50
N ILE A 4 5.93 -21.57 2.81
CA ILE A 4 6.75 -22.52 3.60
C ILE A 4 5.81 -23.20 4.61
N GLU A 5 5.77 -24.53 4.55
CA GLU A 5 5.12 -25.33 5.59
C GLU A 5 6.08 -25.50 6.79
N VAL A 6 5.80 -24.81 7.88
CA VAL A 6 6.72 -24.75 9.04
C VAL A 6 6.96 -26.12 9.67
N SER A 7 5.96 -27.00 9.65
CA SER A 7 6.06 -28.35 10.27
C SER A 7 7.01 -29.29 9.52
N THR A 8 7.13 -29.15 8.20
CA THR A 8 7.92 -30.03 7.33
C THR A 8 9.14 -29.36 6.70
N GLY A 9 9.17 -28.02 6.69
CA GLY A 9 10.13 -27.23 5.93
C GLY A 9 9.91 -27.26 4.41
N LYS A 10 8.78 -27.81 3.94
CA LYS A 10 8.45 -27.84 2.52
C LYS A 10 8.22 -26.41 1.99
N VAL A 11 8.88 -26.08 0.89
CA VAL A 11 8.73 -24.81 0.18
C VAL A 11 8.02 -25.05 -1.14
N GLU A 12 7.01 -24.25 -1.43
CA GLU A 12 6.30 -24.25 -2.70
C GLU A 12 6.21 -22.83 -3.25
N THR A 13 6.52 -22.65 -4.53
CA THR A 13 6.32 -21.37 -5.19
C THR A 13 4.86 -21.23 -5.62
N ILE A 14 4.24 -20.16 -5.19
CA ILE A 14 2.85 -19.82 -5.55
C ILE A 14 2.85 -19.11 -6.90
N LEU A 15 3.66 -18.04 -7.02
CA LEU A 15 3.72 -17.18 -8.20
C LEU A 15 5.18 -16.90 -8.57
N HIS A 16 5.50 -17.13 -9.85
CA HIS A 16 6.76 -16.79 -10.50
C HIS A 16 6.60 -15.55 -11.40
N GLY A 17 7.70 -14.88 -11.69
CA GLY A 17 7.76 -13.83 -12.72
C GLY A 17 7.48 -12.41 -12.22
N MET A 18 7.25 -12.21 -10.93
CA MET A 18 7.25 -10.87 -10.33
C MET A 18 8.64 -10.23 -10.40
N ASP A 19 8.67 -8.93 -10.59
CA ASP A 19 9.90 -8.13 -10.62
C ASP A 19 10.13 -7.48 -9.25
N ARG A 20 11.24 -7.85 -8.58
CA ARG A 20 11.59 -7.32 -7.26
C ARG A 20 10.40 -7.33 -6.30
N CYS A 21 9.99 -8.55 -5.90
CA CYS A 21 8.94 -8.69 -4.88
C CYS A 21 9.36 -8.04 -3.59
N ASP A 22 8.50 -7.19 -3.05
CA ASP A 22 8.72 -6.60 -1.74
C ASP A 22 7.49 -6.76 -0.83
N GLY A 23 6.63 -5.76 -0.69
CA GLY A 23 5.50 -5.80 0.23
C GLY A 23 4.62 -7.05 0.08
N ILE A 24 4.31 -7.69 1.21
CA ILE A 24 3.36 -8.79 1.26
C ILE A 24 2.49 -8.69 2.50
N ARG A 25 1.16 -8.82 2.34
CA ARG A 25 0.19 -8.84 3.44
C ARG A 25 -0.88 -9.91 3.22
N THR A 26 -1.30 -10.52 4.32
CA THR A 26 -2.54 -11.30 4.35
C THR A 26 -3.71 -10.37 4.54
N THR A 27 -4.77 -10.58 3.80
CA THR A 27 -6.01 -9.81 3.95
C THR A 27 -6.94 -10.46 4.95
N GLN A 28 -7.90 -9.70 5.45
CA GLN A 28 -8.91 -10.22 6.38
C GLN A 28 -9.93 -11.15 5.69
N TRP A 29 -10.08 -11.06 4.38
CA TRP A 29 -10.96 -11.94 3.59
C TRP A 29 -10.27 -13.19 3.04
N GLY A 30 -9.05 -13.46 3.52
CA GLY A 30 -8.37 -14.75 3.30
C GLY A 30 -7.49 -14.83 2.06
N THR A 31 -7.18 -13.69 1.41
CA THR A 31 -6.22 -13.63 0.31
C THR A 31 -4.84 -13.18 0.79
N VAL A 32 -3.87 -13.21 -0.10
CA VAL A 32 -2.56 -12.56 0.05
C VAL A 32 -2.42 -11.49 -1.03
N LEU A 33 -2.03 -10.29 -0.63
CA LEU A 33 -1.58 -9.25 -1.54
C LEU A 33 -0.06 -9.21 -1.54
N ALA A 34 0.55 -9.38 -2.70
CA ALA A 34 2.00 -9.32 -2.92
C ALA A 34 2.31 -8.24 -3.96
N THR A 35 3.36 -7.46 -3.75
CA THR A 35 3.65 -6.28 -4.56
C THR A 35 5.06 -6.29 -5.15
N GLU A 36 5.29 -5.42 -6.12
CA GLU A 36 6.56 -5.27 -6.84
C GLU A 36 7.19 -3.90 -6.57
N GLU A 37 8.44 -3.88 -6.16
CA GLU A 37 9.30 -2.70 -6.10
C GLU A 37 9.88 -2.41 -7.50
N ALA A 38 9.02 -2.14 -8.49
CA ALA A 38 9.39 -2.07 -9.91
C ALA A 38 9.16 -0.67 -10.54
N GLY A 39 9.44 0.37 -9.78
CA GLY A 39 9.27 1.75 -10.22
C GLY A 39 7.82 2.05 -10.58
N ALA A 40 7.59 2.92 -11.56
CA ALA A 40 6.24 3.32 -11.96
C ALA A 40 5.37 2.16 -12.50
N SER A 41 5.94 1.00 -12.81
CA SER A 41 5.20 -0.16 -13.32
C SER A 41 5.01 -1.28 -12.28
N GLY A 42 5.44 -1.08 -11.05
CA GLY A 42 5.25 -2.06 -9.98
C GLY A 42 3.78 -2.32 -9.73
N GLY A 43 3.38 -3.58 -9.78
CA GLY A 43 2.02 -4.05 -9.63
C GLY A 43 1.74 -4.63 -8.24
N ALA A 44 0.46 -4.79 -7.94
CA ALA A 44 -0.03 -5.50 -6.77
C ALA A 44 -0.84 -6.72 -7.23
N TYR A 45 -0.49 -7.89 -6.71
CA TYR A 45 -1.06 -9.18 -7.12
C TYR A 45 -1.83 -9.79 -5.95
N GLU A 46 -3.10 -10.06 -6.15
CA GLU A 46 -3.93 -10.72 -5.16
C GLU A 46 -4.04 -12.22 -5.46
N ILE A 47 -3.84 -13.03 -4.43
CA ILE A 47 -3.79 -14.49 -4.48
C ILE A 47 -4.90 -15.02 -3.57
N ILE A 48 -5.90 -15.71 -4.15
CA ILE A 48 -6.92 -16.43 -3.39
C ILE A 48 -6.45 -17.84 -3.04
N ASN A 49 -6.96 -18.38 -1.94
CA ASN A 49 -6.60 -19.71 -1.45
C ASN A 49 -5.07 -19.95 -1.35
N PRO A 50 -4.30 -19.03 -0.71
CA PRO A 50 -2.83 -19.06 -0.74
C PRO A 50 -2.22 -20.34 -0.12
N LEU A 51 -3.01 -21.11 0.63
CA LEU A 51 -2.57 -22.40 1.21
C LEU A 51 -2.60 -23.56 0.21
N THR A 52 -3.31 -23.42 -0.91
CA THR A 52 -3.43 -24.47 -1.94
C THR A 52 -2.98 -24.04 -3.32
N THR A 53 -3.02 -22.74 -3.62
CA THR A 53 -2.53 -22.16 -4.88
C THR A 53 -1.03 -22.34 -5.02
N SER A 54 -0.55 -22.79 -6.17
CA SER A 54 0.89 -22.97 -6.43
C SER A 54 1.18 -23.12 -7.93
N GLY A 55 2.40 -22.77 -8.33
CA GLY A 55 2.94 -23.06 -9.67
C GLY A 55 2.53 -22.08 -10.76
N HIS A 56 1.89 -20.97 -10.42
CA HIS A 56 1.49 -19.95 -11.39
C HIS A 56 2.66 -19.13 -11.92
N TRP A 57 2.50 -18.61 -13.13
CA TRP A 57 3.54 -17.87 -13.84
C TRP A 57 2.98 -16.59 -14.49
N ILE A 58 3.66 -15.47 -14.28
CA ILE A 58 3.38 -14.23 -15.00
C ILE A 58 4.07 -14.29 -16.35
N ALA A 59 3.30 -14.48 -17.42
CA ALA A 59 3.78 -14.50 -18.79
C ALA A 59 4.02 -13.09 -19.33
N ASP A 60 3.15 -12.14 -18.95
CA ASP A 60 3.31 -10.71 -19.19
C ASP A 60 2.83 -9.93 -17.95
N ARG A 61 3.67 -9.03 -17.46
CA ARG A 61 3.34 -8.19 -16.29
C ARG A 61 2.33 -7.08 -16.60
N GLY A 62 2.12 -6.81 -17.90
CA GLY A 62 1.42 -5.61 -18.32
C GLY A 62 2.19 -4.32 -17.97
N GLY A 63 1.73 -3.21 -18.50
CA GLY A 63 2.24 -1.88 -18.18
C GLY A 63 1.65 -1.29 -16.90
N GLN A 64 1.86 -0.01 -16.75
CA GLN A 64 1.26 0.81 -15.71
C GLN A 64 -0.27 0.86 -15.90
N GLY A 65 -1.01 0.35 -14.92
CA GLY A 65 -2.48 0.26 -14.99
C GLY A 65 -3.03 -0.83 -15.90
N ASP A 66 -2.18 -1.61 -16.58
CA ASP A 66 -2.61 -2.72 -17.41
C ASP A 66 -2.71 -4.03 -16.62
N GLU A 67 -3.59 -4.92 -17.05
CA GLU A 67 -3.69 -6.27 -16.53
C GLU A 67 -2.42 -7.07 -16.84
N ALA A 68 -2.16 -8.12 -16.06
CA ALA A 68 -1.10 -9.07 -16.30
C ALA A 68 -1.66 -10.36 -16.92
N ASP A 69 -0.88 -10.97 -17.80
CA ASP A 69 -1.13 -12.34 -18.27
C ASP A 69 -0.52 -13.32 -17.23
N ILE A 70 -1.37 -13.93 -16.43
CA ILE A 70 -0.98 -14.87 -15.36
C ILE A 70 -1.55 -16.25 -15.71
N ARG A 71 -0.72 -17.28 -15.72
CA ARG A 71 -1.06 -18.62 -16.20
C ARG A 71 -0.85 -19.69 -15.14
N ASP A 72 -1.53 -20.82 -15.30
CA ASP A 72 -1.45 -22.02 -14.45
C ASP A 72 -0.14 -22.80 -14.59
N GLY A 73 0.92 -22.17 -15.08
CA GLY A 73 2.25 -22.76 -15.25
C GLY A 73 3.04 -22.09 -16.36
N ILE A 74 4.35 -22.32 -16.38
CA ILE A 74 5.28 -21.65 -17.30
C ILE A 74 4.96 -21.90 -18.80
N ASP A 75 4.46 -23.07 -19.13
CA ASP A 75 4.12 -23.46 -20.50
C ASP A 75 2.60 -23.61 -20.71
N SER A 76 1.79 -23.16 -19.73
CA SER A 76 0.33 -23.25 -19.81
C SER A 76 -0.23 -22.16 -20.72
N ALA A 77 -1.26 -22.51 -21.47
CA ALA A 77 -2.12 -21.55 -22.18
C ALA A 77 -3.40 -21.23 -21.40
N VAL A 78 -3.51 -21.76 -20.18
CA VAL A 78 -4.68 -21.56 -19.31
C VAL A 78 -4.39 -20.41 -18.36
N ASP A 79 -5.27 -19.42 -18.38
CA ASP A 79 -5.19 -18.26 -17.48
C ASP A 79 -5.43 -18.69 -16.02
N SER A 80 -4.82 -17.97 -15.09
CA SER A 80 -5.02 -18.21 -13.67
C SER A 80 -6.39 -17.70 -13.24
N GLU A 81 -7.14 -18.55 -12.56
CA GLU A 81 -8.39 -18.17 -11.87
C GLU A 81 -8.16 -17.80 -10.40
N THR A 82 -6.92 -17.97 -9.90
CA THR A 82 -6.60 -17.82 -8.47
C THR A 82 -5.65 -16.67 -8.16
N ILE A 83 -5.11 -16.01 -9.18
CA ILE A 83 -4.20 -14.87 -9.03
C ILE A 83 -4.55 -13.81 -10.07
N VAL A 84 -4.61 -12.55 -9.63
CA VAL A 84 -4.88 -11.41 -10.51
C VAL A 84 -4.01 -10.22 -10.12
N LYS A 85 -3.58 -9.43 -11.12
CA LYS A 85 -3.01 -8.10 -10.87
C LYS A 85 -4.14 -7.11 -10.64
N ARG A 86 -4.10 -6.40 -9.53
CA ARG A 86 -5.13 -5.42 -9.13
C ARG A 86 -4.84 -4.04 -9.72
N THR A 87 -5.37 -3.78 -10.89
CA THR A 87 -5.19 -2.52 -11.63
C THR A 87 -5.94 -1.34 -11.03
N ALA A 88 -6.86 -1.57 -10.09
CA ALA A 88 -7.49 -0.51 -9.32
C ALA A 88 -6.56 0.10 -8.26
N LEU A 89 -5.53 -0.64 -7.82
CA LEU A 89 -4.48 -0.12 -6.95
C LEU A 89 -3.46 0.66 -7.79
N VAL A 90 -2.79 1.63 -7.18
CA VAL A 90 -1.76 2.43 -7.86
C VAL A 90 -0.62 1.54 -8.39
N SER A 91 -0.04 1.94 -9.51
CA SER A 91 1.25 1.42 -9.96
C SER A 91 2.36 2.27 -9.39
N GLN A 92 3.25 1.66 -8.60
CA GLN A 92 4.32 2.34 -7.88
C GLN A 92 5.48 1.39 -7.59
N SER A 93 6.59 1.91 -7.08
CA SER A 93 7.63 1.09 -6.46
C SER A 93 7.17 0.72 -5.06
N TRP A 94 6.40 -0.37 -4.98
CA TRP A 94 5.82 -0.80 -3.72
C TRP A 94 6.90 -1.23 -2.74
N GLU A 95 6.88 -0.63 -1.57
CA GLU A 95 7.76 -0.95 -0.45
C GLU A 95 6.91 -1.14 0.80
N GLY A 96 6.63 -0.09 1.55
CA GLY A 96 5.68 -0.19 2.65
C GLY A 96 4.27 -0.54 2.17
N LEU A 97 3.65 -1.51 2.82
CA LEU A 97 2.30 -1.96 2.50
C LEU A 97 1.53 -2.31 3.76
N GLU A 98 0.35 -1.75 3.91
CA GLU A 98 -0.62 -2.17 4.93
C GLU A 98 -2.02 -2.28 4.34
N VAL A 99 -2.74 -3.32 4.77
CA VAL A 99 -4.13 -3.57 4.39
C VAL A 99 -5.00 -3.52 5.62
N LEU A 100 -5.93 -2.58 5.64
CA LEU A 100 -6.90 -2.45 6.73
C LEU A 100 -7.98 -3.54 6.63
N ASP A 101 -8.65 -3.76 7.74
CA ASP A 101 -9.70 -4.78 7.86
C ASP A 101 -10.88 -4.54 6.90
N ASN A 102 -11.11 -3.29 6.51
CA ASN A 102 -12.18 -2.88 5.59
C ASN A 102 -11.77 -2.82 4.11
N GLY A 103 -10.52 -3.19 3.79
CA GLY A 103 -10.01 -3.20 2.42
C GLY A 103 -9.29 -1.92 1.99
N VAL A 104 -9.19 -0.92 2.84
CA VAL A 104 -8.32 0.24 2.57
C VAL A 104 -6.87 -0.23 2.57
N VAL A 105 -6.10 0.22 1.57
CA VAL A 105 -4.67 -0.05 1.46
C VAL A 105 -3.89 1.25 1.62
N ILE A 106 -2.79 1.19 2.37
CA ILE A 106 -1.82 2.27 2.45
C ILE A 106 -0.48 1.72 1.98
N GLY A 107 0.21 2.46 1.12
CA GLY A 107 1.51 2.03 0.57
C GLY A 107 2.45 3.19 0.31
N GLY A 108 3.74 2.92 0.48
CA GLY A 108 4.83 3.84 0.16
C GLY A 108 5.37 3.59 -1.24
N ASP A 109 5.64 4.66 -1.99
CA ASP A 109 6.35 4.62 -3.27
C ASP A 109 7.84 4.87 -3.03
N GLU A 110 8.67 3.84 -3.13
CA GLU A 110 10.12 3.93 -2.95
C GLU A 110 10.77 4.71 -4.10
N LEU A 111 10.52 6.00 -4.14
CA LEU A 111 11.16 6.91 -5.09
C LEU A 111 12.11 7.85 -4.35
N ARG A 112 13.33 7.91 -4.85
CA ARG A 112 14.32 8.83 -4.31
C ARG A 112 14.13 10.23 -4.90
N ALA A 113 14.16 11.26 -4.06
CA ALA A 113 14.17 12.63 -4.49
C ALA A 113 15.28 12.89 -5.53
N GLY A 114 14.97 13.67 -6.55
CA GLY A 114 15.89 14.04 -7.62
C GLY A 114 16.19 12.94 -8.66
N ASN A 115 15.62 11.75 -8.54
CA ASN A 115 15.84 10.64 -9.48
C ASN A 115 14.71 10.44 -10.51
N GLY A 116 13.65 11.23 -10.44
CA GLY A 116 12.59 11.20 -11.42
C GLY A 116 13.03 11.72 -12.79
N PRO A 117 12.44 11.28 -13.91
CA PRO A 117 12.59 11.96 -15.19
C PRO A 117 12.14 13.42 -15.07
N ALA A 118 12.76 14.33 -15.84
CA ALA A 118 12.37 15.74 -15.84
C ALA A 118 10.85 15.89 -16.07
N GLY A 119 10.14 16.47 -15.09
CA GLY A 119 8.67 16.57 -15.08
C GLY A 119 7.95 15.48 -14.28
N PHE A 120 8.68 14.54 -13.68
CA PHE A 120 8.16 13.62 -12.67
C PHE A 120 8.72 14.02 -11.31
N ASP A 121 7.96 13.68 -10.28
CA ASP A 121 8.22 13.99 -8.90
C ASP A 121 9.71 13.93 -8.54
N SER A 122 10.35 15.09 -8.51
CA SER A 122 11.72 15.23 -8.08
C SER A 122 11.86 15.25 -6.57
N ASP A 123 10.73 15.28 -5.85
CA ASP A 123 10.67 15.50 -4.42
C ASP A 123 10.72 14.19 -3.65
N GLY A 124 10.56 13.07 -4.32
CA GLY A 124 10.57 11.74 -3.74
C GLY A 124 9.31 10.94 -4.03
N GLY A 125 9.09 9.88 -3.29
CA GLY A 125 7.91 9.05 -3.39
C GLY A 125 6.76 9.57 -2.54
N ALA A 126 5.52 9.32 -2.95
CA ALA A 126 4.36 9.65 -2.17
C ALA A 126 3.93 8.47 -1.27
N ILE A 127 3.15 8.78 -0.24
CA ILE A 127 2.34 7.78 0.45
C ILE A 127 0.98 7.76 -0.23
N PHE A 128 0.59 6.60 -0.72
CA PHE A 128 -0.69 6.40 -1.39
C PHE A 128 -1.69 5.66 -0.51
N ARG A 129 -2.95 5.94 -0.75
CA ARG A 129 -4.08 5.29 -0.11
C ARG A 129 -5.10 4.88 -1.16
N PHE A 130 -5.46 3.60 -1.15
CA PHE A 130 -6.59 3.08 -1.92
C PHE A 130 -7.80 2.93 -1.01
N VAL A 131 -8.96 3.38 -1.49
CA VAL A 131 -10.23 3.20 -0.80
C VAL A 131 -11.16 2.42 -1.71
N PRO A 132 -11.60 1.21 -1.31
CA PRO A 132 -12.50 0.40 -2.11
C PRO A 132 -13.84 1.09 -2.38
N SER A 133 -14.43 0.87 -3.54
CA SER A 133 -15.81 1.31 -3.83
C SER A 133 -16.84 0.64 -2.92
N THR A 134 -16.51 -0.56 -2.45
CA THR A 134 -17.30 -1.29 -1.45
C THR A 134 -16.36 -1.75 -0.36
N LEU A 135 -16.55 -1.21 0.85
CA LEU A 135 -15.77 -1.64 2.01
C LEU A 135 -16.07 -3.09 2.35
N TYR A 136 -15.02 -3.82 2.72
CA TYR A 136 -15.17 -5.19 3.16
C TYR A 136 -15.88 -5.27 4.51
N ASP A 137 -16.95 -6.07 4.57
CA ASP A 137 -17.64 -6.40 5.81
C ASP A 137 -17.04 -7.67 6.42
N CYS A 138 -16.24 -7.49 7.45
CA CYS A 138 -15.63 -8.58 8.17
C CYS A 138 -16.64 -9.48 8.89
N GLY A 139 -17.85 -9.00 9.15
CA GLY A 139 -18.80 -9.65 10.05
C GLY A 139 -18.43 -9.51 11.53
N GLU A 140 -19.24 -10.08 12.40
CA GLU A 140 -19.05 -9.98 13.85
C GLU A 140 -17.86 -10.82 14.31
N ARG A 141 -16.85 -10.16 14.86
CA ARG A 141 -15.74 -10.81 15.56
C ARG A 141 -16.12 -11.08 17.01
N THR A 142 -15.89 -12.29 17.45
CA THR A 142 -16.15 -12.69 18.86
C THR A 142 -14.95 -12.49 19.78
N ARG A 143 -13.76 -12.21 19.22
CA ARG A 143 -12.52 -12.01 19.98
C ARG A 143 -11.58 -11.00 19.27
N PRO A 144 -10.84 -10.19 20.01
CA PRO A 144 -9.76 -9.38 19.45
C PRO A 144 -8.74 -10.26 18.71
N GLY A 145 -8.24 -9.79 17.56
CA GLY A 145 -7.25 -10.50 16.73
C GLY A 145 -7.78 -11.74 15.99
N GLN A 146 -9.07 -12.00 16.03
CA GLN A 146 -9.70 -13.04 15.23
C GLN A 146 -9.71 -12.61 13.76
N LEU A 147 -9.36 -13.52 12.85
CA LEU A 147 -9.59 -13.33 11.42
C LEU A 147 -11.10 -13.13 11.16
N CYS A 148 -11.41 -12.41 10.10
CA CYS A 148 -12.80 -12.22 9.69
C CYS A 148 -13.47 -13.58 9.47
N PRO A 149 -14.67 -13.78 9.99
CA PRO A 149 -15.43 -15.00 9.71
C PRO A 149 -15.88 -15.10 8.25
N ASN A 150 -16.08 -13.95 7.59
CA ASN A 150 -16.35 -13.91 6.17
C ASN A 150 -15.02 -14.06 5.41
N THR A 151 -15.00 -14.87 4.38
CA THR A 151 -13.89 -14.96 3.43
C THR A 151 -14.48 -14.97 2.03
N ILE A 152 -13.75 -14.44 1.06
CA ILE A 152 -14.19 -14.50 -0.34
C ILE A 152 -13.88 -15.88 -0.91
N SER A 153 -14.69 -16.30 -1.87
CA SER A 153 -14.51 -17.54 -2.62
C SER A 153 -14.10 -17.28 -4.07
N ASP A 154 -14.25 -16.04 -4.52
CA ASP A 154 -13.95 -15.57 -5.85
C ASP A 154 -13.19 -14.23 -5.76
N LEU A 155 -12.25 -14.02 -6.68
CA LEU A 155 -11.48 -12.76 -6.75
C LEU A 155 -12.36 -11.56 -7.14
N ASP A 156 -13.50 -11.78 -7.79
CA ASP A 156 -14.47 -10.72 -8.12
C ASP A 156 -15.23 -10.19 -6.89
N GLU A 157 -15.21 -10.95 -5.78
CA GLU A 157 -15.77 -10.53 -4.49
C GLU A 157 -14.82 -9.64 -3.68
N SER A 158 -13.58 -9.48 -4.13
CA SER A 158 -12.56 -8.73 -3.41
C SER A 158 -12.86 -7.21 -3.41
N PRO A 159 -12.63 -6.51 -2.30
CA PRO A 159 -12.70 -5.06 -2.26
C PRO A 159 -11.70 -4.38 -3.20
N PHE A 160 -10.67 -5.09 -3.67
CA PHE A 160 -9.66 -4.57 -4.57
C PHE A 160 -10.08 -4.50 -6.05
N VAL A 161 -11.29 -4.94 -6.39
CA VAL A 161 -11.82 -4.88 -7.76
C VAL A 161 -11.98 -3.45 -8.25
N SER A 162 -12.42 -2.54 -7.39
CA SER A 162 -12.63 -1.15 -7.75
C SER A 162 -12.51 -0.22 -6.55
N GLY A 163 -12.07 1.01 -6.80
CA GLY A 163 -11.90 2.00 -5.75
C GLY A 163 -11.33 3.30 -6.27
N LYS A 164 -10.97 4.16 -5.35
CA LYS A 164 -10.28 5.43 -5.60
C LYS A 164 -8.92 5.44 -4.91
N ASN A 165 -7.98 6.12 -5.53
CA ASN A 165 -6.65 6.30 -4.99
C ASN A 165 -6.41 7.76 -4.61
N TYR A 166 -5.60 7.94 -3.58
CA TYR A 166 -5.25 9.24 -3.03
C TYR A 166 -3.77 9.26 -2.67
N ALA A 167 -3.17 10.44 -2.72
CA ALA A 167 -1.82 10.69 -2.23
C ALA A 167 -1.87 11.63 -1.02
N LEU A 168 -0.97 11.43 -0.07
CA LEU A 168 -0.86 12.25 1.12
C LEU A 168 -0.26 13.60 0.80
N ALA A 169 -0.95 14.68 1.18
CA ALA A 169 -0.46 16.05 1.13
C ALA A 169 -0.43 16.64 2.54
N THR A 170 0.74 16.96 3.05
CA THR A 170 0.94 17.59 4.35
C THR A 170 1.06 19.13 4.21
N ALA A 171 1.32 19.83 5.31
CA ALA A 171 1.32 21.28 5.36
C ALA A 171 2.23 21.98 4.33
N CYS A 172 3.27 21.28 3.85
CA CYS A 172 4.10 21.74 2.75
C CYS A 172 3.59 21.15 1.42
N THR A 173 2.84 21.95 0.70
CA THR A 173 2.41 21.64 -0.66
C THR A 173 3.38 22.29 -1.67
N GLY A 174 3.67 21.61 -2.76
CA GLY A 174 4.66 22.08 -3.75
C GLY A 174 6.09 21.89 -3.26
N ASN A 175 6.35 20.79 -2.76
CA ASN A 175 7.49 20.32 -2.00
C ASN A 175 8.75 20.22 -2.85
N ASP A 176 9.48 21.30 -2.94
CA ASP A 176 10.78 21.31 -3.64
C ASP A 176 11.93 20.89 -2.71
N ASP A 177 11.65 20.68 -1.42
CA ASP A 177 12.67 20.54 -0.38
C ASP A 177 12.39 19.36 0.56
N VAL A 178 12.62 18.16 0.09
CA VAL A 178 12.57 16.92 0.91
C VAL A 178 13.52 17.02 2.10
N GLY A 179 13.05 16.64 3.28
CA GLY A 179 13.88 16.65 4.49
C GLY A 179 14.09 18.03 5.11
N GLN A 180 13.28 19.01 4.74
CA GLN A 180 13.36 20.37 5.27
C GLN A 180 12.40 20.66 6.43
N GLY A 181 11.75 19.62 6.98
CA GLY A 181 10.77 19.77 8.04
C GLY A 181 9.39 20.23 7.58
N CYS A 182 9.15 20.16 6.28
CA CYS A 182 7.87 20.46 5.66
C CYS A 182 6.95 19.24 5.55
N GLU A 183 7.46 18.06 5.79
CA GLU A 183 6.79 16.78 5.56
C GLU A 183 5.81 16.43 6.66
N PHE A 184 5.69 17.24 7.69
CA PHE A 184 4.83 16.99 8.83
C PHE A 184 3.93 18.18 9.19
N GLY A 185 2.86 17.92 9.87
CA GLY A 185 1.85 18.88 10.26
C GLY A 185 0.44 18.37 9.97
N GLU A 186 -0.48 19.26 9.74
CA GLU A 186 -1.82 18.89 9.27
C GLU A 186 -1.75 18.47 7.79
N GLY A 187 -2.52 17.46 7.42
CA GLY A 187 -2.53 16.93 6.06
C GLY A 187 -3.92 16.61 5.54
N LYS A 188 -3.96 16.29 4.27
CA LYS A 188 -5.15 15.83 3.54
C LYS A 188 -4.79 14.79 2.51
N TRP A 189 -5.79 14.12 1.99
CA TRP A 189 -5.66 13.21 0.87
C TRP A 189 -6.07 13.92 -0.43
N VAL A 190 -5.27 13.82 -1.48
CA VAL A 190 -5.57 14.34 -2.82
C VAL A 190 -5.80 13.17 -3.78
N GLU A 191 -6.86 13.21 -4.58
CA GLU A 191 -7.23 12.12 -5.48
C GLU A 191 -6.21 11.98 -6.62
N VAL A 192 -5.86 10.73 -6.96
CA VAL A 192 -4.93 10.36 -8.03
C VAL A 192 -5.47 9.16 -8.83
N GLY A 193 -5.08 9.05 -10.08
CA GLY A 193 -5.40 7.88 -10.91
C GLY A 193 -4.49 6.69 -10.59
N ALA A 194 -5.00 5.47 -10.70
CA ALA A 194 -4.22 4.26 -10.45
C ALA A 194 -2.98 4.14 -11.36
N ALA A 195 -3.14 4.42 -12.66
CA ALA A 195 -2.08 4.35 -13.66
C ALA A 195 -1.20 5.60 -13.71
N THR A 196 -1.64 6.73 -13.17
CA THR A 196 -0.97 8.04 -13.28
C THR A 196 -0.54 8.58 -11.91
N ALA A 197 -0.54 7.73 -10.88
CA ALA A 197 -0.44 8.12 -9.48
C ALA A 197 0.72 9.07 -9.17
N ARG A 198 1.92 8.81 -9.70
CA ARG A 198 3.09 9.67 -9.49
C ARG A 198 2.92 11.07 -10.09
N ALA A 199 2.43 11.13 -11.34
CA ALA A 199 2.22 12.42 -12.02
C ALA A 199 1.11 13.21 -11.34
N ASP A 200 -0.01 12.54 -11.03
CA ASP A 200 -1.15 13.17 -10.37
C ASP A 200 -0.80 13.63 -8.95
N ALA A 201 0.01 12.87 -8.21
CA ALA A 201 0.50 13.26 -6.89
C ALA A 201 1.28 14.57 -6.96
N ASN A 202 2.22 14.67 -7.88
CA ASN A 202 2.99 15.89 -8.13
C ASN A 202 2.08 17.06 -8.54
N ASP A 203 1.20 16.84 -9.53
CA ASP A 203 0.33 17.89 -10.07
C ASP A 203 -0.70 18.38 -9.03
N ASN A 204 -1.14 17.52 -8.12
CA ASN A 204 -2.12 17.85 -7.08
C ASN A 204 -1.49 18.30 -5.76
N GLY A 205 -0.15 18.43 -5.71
CA GLY A 205 0.57 18.94 -4.54
C GLY A 205 0.60 17.97 -3.37
N ALA A 206 0.69 16.68 -3.65
CA ALA A 206 1.04 15.68 -2.64
C ALA A 206 2.46 15.92 -2.13
N THR A 207 2.74 15.45 -0.91
CA THR A 207 4.06 15.57 -0.30
C THR A 207 4.98 14.46 -0.80
N GLY A 208 6.17 14.83 -1.30
CA GLY A 208 7.23 13.89 -1.63
C GLY A 208 8.04 13.51 -0.40
N TYR A 209 8.28 12.24 -0.21
CA TYR A 209 9.13 11.68 0.83
C TYR A 209 10.32 10.96 0.22
N CYS A 210 11.45 10.97 0.92
CA CYS A 210 12.65 10.37 0.37
C CYS A 210 12.67 8.86 0.61
N ARG A 211 12.28 8.08 -0.40
CA ARG A 211 12.18 6.63 -0.33
C ARG A 211 11.33 6.18 0.87
N PRO A 212 10.00 6.39 0.82
CA PRO A 212 9.11 5.77 1.80
C PRO A 212 9.24 4.25 1.72
N GLU A 213 9.59 3.63 2.83
CA GLU A 213 9.80 2.20 2.95
C GLU A 213 8.82 1.59 3.94
N ASP A 214 9.22 0.57 4.67
CA ASP A 214 8.35 -0.17 5.59
C ASP A 214 7.26 0.68 6.25
N LEU A 215 6.02 0.23 6.13
CA LEU A 215 4.85 0.87 6.68
C LEU A 215 4.12 -0.08 7.63
N HIS A 216 3.68 0.43 8.77
CA HIS A 216 3.01 -0.38 9.77
C HIS A 216 1.93 0.40 10.52
N ILE A 217 0.81 -0.28 10.78
CA ILE A 217 -0.28 0.26 11.58
C ILE A 217 0.00 0.00 13.06
N ASP A 218 -0.14 1.05 13.88
CA ASP A 218 -0.16 0.92 15.33
C ASP A 218 -1.50 0.37 15.81
N ARG A 219 -1.58 -0.95 15.90
CA ARG A 219 -2.78 -1.66 16.34
C ARG A 219 -3.06 -1.52 17.85
N GLU A 220 -2.11 -1.00 18.62
CA GLU A 220 -2.24 -0.76 20.06
C GLU A 220 -2.66 0.67 20.37
N SER A 221 -2.65 1.55 19.38
CA SER A 221 -3.14 2.91 19.53
C SER A 221 -4.56 2.92 20.11
N PRO A 222 -4.85 3.74 21.12
CA PRO A 222 -6.20 3.89 21.64
C PRO A 222 -7.25 4.23 20.59
N ARG A 223 -6.84 4.90 19.51
CA ARG A 223 -7.72 5.24 18.39
C ARG A 223 -8.01 4.04 17.49
N PHE A 224 -7.09 3.09 17.39
CA PHE A 224 -7.34 1.84 16.66
C PHE A 224 -8.30 0.93 17.44
N ASN A 225 -8.16 0.86 18.76
CA ASN A 225 -8.89 -0.08 19.63
C ASN A 225 -10.25 0.43 20.15
N GLY A 226 -10.71 1.58 19.79
CA GLY A 226 -12.00 2.10 20.28
C GLY A 226 -12.27 3.56 19.98
N GLY A 227 -11.41 4.20 19.19
CA GLY A 227 -11.60 5.54 18.68
C GLY A 227 -11.95 5.53 17.17
N ASP A 228 -12.41 6.67 16.71
CA ASP A 228 -12.67 6.93 15.29
C ASP A 228 -11.34 7.31 14.64
N GLY A 229 -10.58 6.35 14.10
CA GLY A 229 -9.34 6.64 13.39
C GLY A 229 -8.27 5.56 13.53
N ILE A 230 -7.17 5.77 12.84
CA ILE A 230 -6.00 4.89 12.83
C ILE A 230 -4.72 5.69 13.06
N SER A 231 -3.72 5.01 13.61
CA SER A 231 -2.33 5.50 13.63
C SER A 231 -1.46 4.54 12.85
N TRP A 232 -0.57 5.06 12.06
CA TRP A 232 0.37 4.28 11.25
C TRP A 232 1.66 5.05 11.04
N CYS A 233 2.74 4.32 10.82
CA CYS A 233 4.08 4.87 10.65
C CYS A 233 4.74 4.28 9.39
N TRP A 234 5.67 5.02 8.80
CA TRP A 234 6.56 4.53 7.76
C TRP A 234 7.97 5.05 7.98
N THR A 235 8.93 4.47 7.29
CA THR A 235 10.32 4.89 7.31
C THR A 235 10.70 5.59 6.00
N ASN A 236 11.56 6.61 6.09
CA ASN A 236 12.24 7.19 4.94
C ASN A 236 13.72 6.81 4.99
N THR A 237 14.28 6.30 3.90
CA THR A 237 15.66 5.79 3.87
C THR A 237 16.54 6.49 2.87
N CYS A 238 16.63 7.82 2.95
CA CYS A 238 17.50 8.62 2.08
C CYS A 238 18.95 8.23 2.15
N ALA A 239 19.59 8.08 1.00
CA ALA A 239 21.02 7.85 0.92
C ALA A 239 21.81 9.09 1.41
N GLY A 240 22.67 8.85 2.38
CA GLY A 240 23.59 9.86 2.92
C GLY A 240 23.00 10.72 4.03
N GLY A 241 21.76 10.44 4.46
CA GLY A 241 21.11 11.04 5.61
C GLY A 241 20.87 10.04 6.74
N GLU A 242 20.45 10.54 7.87
CA GLU A 242 19.89 9.73 8.94
C GLU A 242 18.48 9.33 8.50
N GLY A 243 18.11 8.04 8.66
CA GLY A 243 16.75 7.58 8.38
C GLY A 243 15.75 8.23 9.31
N GLU A 244 14.53 8.37 8.84
CA GLU A 244 13.40 8.94 9.59
C GLU A 244 12.32 7.91 9.81
N VAL A 245 11.56 8.08 10.88
CA VAL A 245 10.27 7.42 11.08
C VAL A 245 9.22 8.48 11.23
N LEU A 246 8.25 8.50 10.34
CA LEU A 246 7.11 9.40 10.38
C LEU A 246 5.87 8.63 10.79
N CYS A 247 5.06 9.22 11.67
CA CYS A 247 3.81 8.63 12.11
C CYS A 247 2.66 9.60 11.90
N VAL A 248 1.54 9.06 11.46
CA VAL A 248 0.30 9.77 11.23
C VAL A 248 -0.77 9.21 12.15
N THR A 249 -1.57 10.09 12.72
CA THR A 249 -2.82 9.75 13.36
C THR A 249 -3.95 10.41 12.57
N GLU A 250 -4.82 9.60 12.01
CA GLU A 250 -6.00 10.06 11.30
C GLU A 250 -7.21 10.01 12.23
N SER A 251 -7.99 11.10 12.25
CA SER A 251 -9.22 11.18 13.04
C SER A 251 -10.33 10.29 12.47
N ASP A 252 -10.34 10.09 11.15
CA ASP A 252 -11.28 9.23 10.46
C ASP A 252 -10.59 8.56 9.25
N ALA A 253 -10.43 7.26 9.31
CA ALA A 253 -9.89 6.45 8.21
C ALA A 253 -11.03 5.80 7.39
N THR A 254 -12.27 6.19 7.64
CA THR A 254 -13.44 5.61 7.01
C THR A 254 -13.82 6.38 5.75
N VAL A 255 -14.57 5.72 4.91
CA VAL A 255 -15.28 6.30 3.77
C VAL A 255 -16.68 6.62 4.27
N ASP A 256 -17.24 7.73 3.84
CA ASP A 256 -18.61 8.07 4.18
C ASP A 256 -19.62 7.05 3.62
N ALA A 257 -20.88 7.19 3.97
CA ALA A 257 -21.93 6.27 3.54
C ALA A 257 -22.14 6.23 2.01
N GLN A 258 -21.55 7.16 1.29
CA GLN A 258 -21.55 7.25 -0.17
C GLN A 258 -20.25 6.72 -0.79
N GLY A 259 -19.28 6.32 0.03
CA GLY A 259 -17.98 5.87 -0.42
C GLY A 259 -16.96 6.98 -0.68
N GLU A 260 -17.26 8.21 -0.27
CA GLU A 260 -16.30 9.31 -0.36
C GLU A 260 -15.36 9.33 0.84
N VAL A 261 -14.10 9.64 0.57
CA VAL A 261 -13.12 9.83 1.64
C VAL A 261 -13.34 11.19 2.27
N TYR A 262 -13.62 11.20 3.56
CA TYR A 262 -13.52 12.44 4.31
C TYR A 262 -12.11 13.00 4.24
N ASP A 263 -12.00 14.31 4.10
CA ASP A 263 -10.76 15.00 4.41
C ASP A 263 -10.31 14.54 5.80
N SER A 264 -9.37 13.62 5.83
CA SER A 264 -8.80 13.20 7.10
C SER A 264 -7.97 14.37 7.60
N ASN A 265 -8.52 15.10 8.56
CA ASN A 265 -7.71 16.03 9.32
C ASN A 265 -6.74 15.20 10.13
N PHE A 266 -5.46 15.27 9.80
CA PHE A 266 -4.43 14.67 10.61
C PHE A 266 -4.38 15.42 11.93
N ASP A 267 -4.74 14.76 13.01
CA ASP A 267 -4.69 15.39 14.33
C ASP A 267 -3.26 15.68 14.77
N LYS A 268 -2.34 14.83 14.34
CA LYS A 268 -0.92 14.99 14.67
C LYS A 268 -0.07 14.07 13.80
N MET A 269 1.01 14.62 13.30
CA MET A 269 2.11 13.87 12.72
C MET A 269 3.32 14.01 13.66
N LEU A 270 3.93 12.90 14.01
CA LEU A 270 5.10 12.86 14.89
C LEU A 270 6.31 12.40 14.09
N LEU A 271 7.35 13.22 14.08
CA LEU A 271 8.66 12.85 13.58
C LEU A 271 9.46 12.21 14.72
N ALA A 272 9.99 11.01 14.50
CA ALA A 272 10.94 10.36 15.37
C ALA A 272 12.19 10.03 14.57
N ASN A 273 13.31 10.70 14.87
CA ASN A 273 14.58 10.39 14.25
C ASN A 273 15.19 9.13 14.87
N ALA A 274 15.45 8.14 14.05
CA ALA A 274 16.05 6.85 14.46
C ALA A 274 17.56 6.92 14.75
N GLY A 275 18.10 8.04 15.14
CA GLY A 275 19.55 8.16 15.45
C GLY A 275 20.03 9.54 15.87
N GLY A 276 19.17 10.52 15.85
CA GLY A 276 19.51 11.88 16.23
C GLY A 276 19.04 12.26 17.65
N SER A 277 19.82 13.04 18.33
CA SER A 277 19.59 13.44 19.72
C SER A 277 18.61 14.62 19.90
N GLU A 278 17.77 14.92 18.94
CA GLU A 278 16.80 16.00 19.04
C GLU A 278 15.41 15.60 18.57
N ALA A 279 14.54 15.36 19.53
CA ALA A 279 13.09 15.42 19.30
C ALA A 279 12.73 16.90 19.11
N GLN A 280 12.35 17.30 17.91
CA GLN A 280 11.75 18.61 17.71
C GLN A 280 10.26 18.52 17.98
N SER A 281 9.86 19.26 18.99
CA SER A 281 8.46 19.46 19.42
C SER A 281 7.81 20.58 18.63
#